data_98280c5deb5023557f795d6dc00f0767
#
_entry.id   98280c5deb5023557f795d6dc00f0767
#
_cell.length_a   1.000
_cell.length_b   1.000
_cell.length_c   1.000
_cell.angle_alpha   90.00
_cell.angle_beta   90.00
_cell.angle_gamma   90.00
#
_symmetry.space_group_name_H-M   'P 1'
#
loop_
_entity.id
_entity.type
_entity.pdbx_description
1 polymer ?
#
loop_
_entity_poly.entity_id
_entity_poly.type
_entity_poly.pdbx_seq_one_letter_code
_entity_poly.pdbx_strand_id
1 'polypeptide(L)'
;MAKGKLYLIPTPIGDRPVWDVLPASNRTVIDSIDYFIVEDIRSARRFLSKAGISRPIDSLRFAELNEHTAPAEVSALFAPLLTGTDAGVLSEAGLPGVADPGADAVALAHIHGIEVVPLVGPSSILLALMASGLNGQSFAFNGYLPIRQPDRNKAIRHFEARTQSEHQSQIFIEAPYRNLKLYEDFCTACRPQTRLTIAADLLQPDQLIRTRTIGQWRKEQKPDIQKRPAIFILGWTYSRQIKSCPKPLPIPYPAPSTGPCPASHPNKPILRIIQQPCGDPLPNPSPTRLPP
;
A
#
# COMPACT_ATOMS: atom_id res chain seq x y z
N MET A 1 33.50 -16.31 1.86
CA MET A 1 32.67 -16.05 3.04
C MET A 1 31.22 -15.96 2.60
N ALA A 2 30.27 -16.39 3.43
CA ALA A 2 28.86 -16.18 3.14
C ALA A 2 28.54 -14.69 3.18
N LYS A 3 27.70 -14.22 2.25
CA LYS A 3 27.21 -12.82 2.26
C LYS A 3 26.13 -12.66 3.33
N GLY A 4 25.97 -11.45 3.83
CA GLY A 4 24.83 -11.09 4.67
C GLY A 4 23.53 -11.02 3.87
N LYS A 5 22.40 -10.85 4.55
CA LYS A 5 21.07 -10.72 4.00
C LYS A 5 20.59 -9.27 4.06
N LEU A 6 19.74 -8.89 3.11
CA LEU A 6 19.04 -7.60 3.10
C LEU A 6 17.59 -7.80 3.55
N TYR A 7 17.25 -7.35 4.75
CA TYR A 7 15.90 -7.42 5.29
C TYR A 7 15.11 -6.16 4.93
N LEU A 8 13.94 -6.31 4.32
CA LEU A 8 13.03 -5.20 4.07
C LEU A 8 12.08 -5.09 5.27
N ILE A 9 12.30 -4.09 6.11
CA ILE A 9 11.63 -3.93 7.39
C ILE A 9 10.52 -2.89 7.24
N PRO A 10 9.24 -3.30 7.30
CA PRO A 10 8.13 -2.37 7.25
C PRO A 10 8.04 -1.52 8.52
N THR A 11 7.47 -0.33 8.38
CA THR A 11 7.17 0.58 9.48
C THR A 11 5.66 0.80 9.61
N PRO A 12 5.15 1.22 10.77
CA PRO A 12 3.74 1.53 10.93
C PRO A 12 3.29 2.67 9.99
N ILE A 13 2.02 2.62 9.59
CA ILE A 13 1.34 3.72 8.93
C ILE A 13 0.66 4.56 10.00
N GLY A 14 1.08 5.81 10.14
CA GLY A 14 0.60 6.71 11.18
C GLY A 14 1.18 6.43 12.57
N ASP A 15 0.63 7.08 13.60
CA ASP A 15 1.16 7.04 14.98
C ASP A 15 0.43 5.98 15.82
N ARG A 16 0.78 4.70 15.58
CA ARG A 16 0.29 3.56 16.36
C ARG A 16 1.45 2.83 17.05
N PRO A 17 1.20 2.11 18.15
CA PRO A 17 2.20 1.22 18.73
C PRO A 17 2.69 0.24 17.66
N VAL A 18 4.02 0.06 17.58
CA VAL A 18 4.66 -0.72 16.50
C VAL A 18 4.08 -2.13 16.41
N TRP A 19 3.94 -2.79 17.56
CA TRP A 19 3.52 -4.20 17.63
C TRP A 19 2.00 -4.43 17.56
N ASP A 20 1.20 -3.36 17.49
CA ASP A 20 -0.22 -3.45 17.13
C ASP A 20 -0.41 -3.62 15.62
N VAL A 21 0.61 -3.26 14.84
CA VAL A 21 0.56 -3.19 13.37
C VAL A 21 1.51 -4.17 12.72
N LEU A 22 2.70 -4.36 13.30
CA LEU A 22 3.69 -5.31 12.80
C LEU A 22 3.60 -6.66 13.53
N PRO A 23 3.80 -7.80 12.82
CA PRO A 23 3.88 -9.10 13.46
C PRO A 23 5.02 -9.16 14.48
N ALA A 24 4.78 -9.83 15.61
CA ALA A 24 5.78 -10.00 16.65
C ALA A 24 7.06 -10.73 16.15
N SER A 25 6.94 -11.57 15.11
CA SER A 25 8.08 -12.25 14.48
C SER A 25 9.12 -11.29 13.90
N ASN A 26 8.70 -10.07 13.49
CA ASN A 26 9.63 -9.06 12.97
C ASN A 26 10.60 -8.58 14.06
N ARG A 27 10.18 -8.63 15.34
CA ARG A 27 11.00 -8.13 16.45
C ARG A 27 12.33 -8.86 16.54
N THR A 28 12.30 -10.19 16.47
CA THR A 28 13.52 -11.02 16.53
C THR A 28 14.52 -10.66 15.42
N VAL A 29 14.00 -10.40 14.21
CA VAL A 29 14.84 -10.00 13.07
C VAL A 29 15.43 -8.61 13.32
N ILE A 30 14.60 -7.63 13.70
CA ILE A 30 15.03 -6.25 13.95
C ILE A 30 16.08 -6.22 15.07
N ASP A 31 15.89 -6.99 16.14
CA ASP A 31 16.84 -7.10 17.26
C ASP A 31 18.18 -7.75 16.84
N SER A 32 18.24 -8.51 15.75
CA SER A 32 19.47 -9.14 15.28
C SER A 32 20.32 -8.26 14.36
N ILE A 33 19.77 -7.15 13.83
CA ILE A 33 20.43 -6.30 12.82
C ILE A 33 21.15 -5.14 13.46
N ASP A 34 22.42 -4.93 13.06
CA ASP A 34 23.28 -3.81 13.51
C ASP A 34 23.38 -2.70 12.50
N TYR A 35 23.08 -2.96 11.23
CA TYR A 35 23.31 -2.05 10.12
C TYR A 35 21.99 -1.77 9.40
N PHE A 36 21.64 -0.48 9.29
CA PHE A 36 20.39 -0.05 8.68
C PHE A 36 20.66 0.92 7.54
N ILE A 37 20.03 0.64 6.39
CA ILE A 37 19.98 1.53 5.23
C ILE A 37 18.61 2.22 5.30
N VAL A 38 18.61 3.55 5.37
CA VAL A 38 17.42 4.34 5.74
C VAL A 38 17.30 5.58 4.86
N GLU A 39 16.09 6.07 4.65
CA GLU A 39 15.83 7.32 3.95
C GLU A 39 16.20 8.54 4.81
N ASP A 40 15.83 8.49 6.11
CA ASP A 40 16.15 9.50 7.13
C ASP A 40 16.55 8.83 8.44
N ILE A 41 17.77 9.13 8.92
CA ILE A 41 18.34 8.52 10.14
C ILE A 41 17.49 8.86 11.38
N ARG A 42 16.93 10.08 11.46
CA ARG A 42 16.16 10.52 12.63
C ARG A 42 14.86 9.74 12.75
N SER A 43 14.15 9.55 11.64
CA SER A 43 12.92 8.76 11.58
C SER A 43 13.19 7.30 11.92
N ALA A 44 14.26 6.71 11.38
CA ALA A 44 14.68 5.34 11.67
C ALA A 44 15.00 5.13 13.14
N ARG A 45 15.80 6.01 13.76
CA ARG A 45 16.12 5.96 15.19
C ARG A 45 14.85 6.06 16.06
N ARG A 46 13.91 6.92 15.69
CA ARG A 46 12.62 7.06 16.37
C ARG A 46 11.79 5.79 16.27
N PHE A 47 11.72 5.17 15.09
CA PHE A 47 11.03 3.90 14.87
C PHE A 47 11.64 2.80 15.74
N LEU A 48 12.95 2.59 15.69
CA LEU A 48 13.65 1.55 16.46
C LEU A 48 13.49 1.76 17.99
N SER A 49 13.52 3.00 18.45
CA SER A 49 13.23 3.35 19.83
C SER A 49 11.79 2.99 20.24
N LYS A 50 10.78 3.34 19.41
CA LYS A 50 9.37 2.98 19.62
C LYS A 50 9.15 1.46 19.54
N ALA A 51 9.92 0.74 18.73
CA ALA A 51 9.90 -0.72 18.63
C ALA A 51 10.45 -1.40 19.89
N GLY A 52 11.19 -0.66 20.73
CA GLY A 52 11.77 -1.18 21.96
C GLY A 52 12.77 -2.29 21.72
N ILE A 53 13.72 -2.04 20.77
CA ILE A 53 14.80 -2.97 20.50
C ILE A 53 15.67 -3.15 21.73
N SER A 54 16.28 -4.33 21.86
CA SER A 54 17.04 -4.70 23.06
C SER A 54 18.40 -3.99 23.17
N ARG A 55 18.91 -3.44 22.06
CA ARG A 55 20.23 -2.79 21.98
C ARG A 55 20.15 -1.27 22.06
N PRO A 56 21.19 -0.60 22.57
CA PRO A 56 21.28 0.86 22.52
C PRO A 56 21.27 1.35 21.09
N ILE A 57 20.42 2.34 20.77
CA ILE A 57 20.31 2.93 19.43
C ILE A 57 21.64 3.50 18.94
N ASP A 58 22.47 4.04 19.85
CA ASP A 58 23.78 4.61 19.52
C ASP A 58 24.84 3.58 19.14
N SER A 59 24.60 2.29 19.43
CA SER A 59 25.45 1.19 18.98
C SER A 59 25.17 0.73 17.54
N LEU A 60 24.07 1.20 16.94
CA LEU A 60 23.67 0.83 15.60
C LEU A 60 24.34 1.70 14.55
N ARG A 61 24.59 1.12 13.39
CA ARG A 61 25.14 1.79 12.22
C ARG A 61 24.01 2.15 11.26
N PHE A 62 24.01 3.39 10.79
CA PHE A 62 23.04 3.89 9.82
C PHE A 62 23.76 4.40 8.58
N ALA A 63 23.18 4.15 7.42
CA ALA A 63 23.58 4.72 6.15
C ALA A 63 22.35 5.27 5.42
N GLU A 64 22.45 6.48 4.89
CA GLU A 64 21.35 7.12 4.17
C GLU A 64 21.33 6.69 2.71
N LEU A 65 20.13 6.36 2.24
CA LEU A 65 19.80 6.12 0.85
C LEU A 65 18.55 6.93 0.52
N ASN A 66 18.74 8.05 -0.16
CA ASN A 66 17.68 8.97 -0.57
C ASN A 66 17.89 9.43 -2.02
N GLU A 67 17.00 10.26 -2.55
CA GLU A 67 17.05 10.77 -3.93
C GLU A 67 18.31 11.59 -4.27
N HIS A 68 19.07 12.01 -3.26
CA HIS A 68 20.31 12.78 -3.42
C HIS A 68 21.57 11.91 -3.34
N THR A 69 21.46 10.63 -2.96
CA THR A 69 22.60 9.72 -2.81
C THR A 69 23.22 9.42 -4.18
N ALA A 70 24.51 9.75 -4.34
CA ALA A 70 25.19 9.52 -5.61
C ALA A 70 25.35 8.01 -5.91
N PRO A 71 25.25 7.56 -7.18
CA PRO A 71 25.35 6.13 -7.53
C PRO A 71 26.60 5.42 -7.02
N ALA A 72 27.74 6.12 -6.96
CA ALA A 72 28.97 5.58 -6.40
C ALA A 72 28.89 5.31 -4.90
N GLU A 73 28.18 6.15 -4.15
CA GLU A 73 27.95 6.01 -2.72
C GLU A 73 27.01 4.85 -2.42
N VAL A 74 25.99 4.66 -3.27
CA VAL A 74 25.03 3.55 -3.12
C VAL A 74 25.75 2.20 -3.12
N SER A 75 26.75 2.01 -3.98
CA SER A 75 27.55 0.78 -4.01
C SER A 75 28.34 0.56 -2.70
N ALA A 76 28.82 1.62 -2.08
CA ALA A 76 29.58 1.54 -0.83
C ALA A 76 28.70 1.09 0.35
N LEU A 77 27.38 1.37 0.31
CA LEU A 77 26.42 0.93 1.34
C LEU A 77 26.36 -0.61 1.43
N PHE A 78 26.72 -1.32 0.36
CA PHE A 78 26.66 -2.77 0.30
C PHE A 78 27.94 -3.50 0.75
N ALA A 79 29.02 -2.78 0.99
CA ALA A 79 30.27 -3.39 1.44
C ALA A 79 30.13 -4.25 2.71
N PRO A 80 29.35 -3.88 3.75
CA PRO A 80 29.13 -4.73 4.91
C PRO A 80 28.40 -6.05 4.57
N LEU A 81 27.42 -6.01 3.67
CA LEU A 81 26.67 -7.21 3.26
C LEU A 81 27.56 -8.18 2.48
N LEU A 82 28.47 -7.66 1.65
CA LEU A 82 29.41 -8.50 0.89
C LEU A 82 30.42 -9.24 1.80
N THR A 83 30.64 -8.73 3.01
CA THR A 83 31.53 -9.33 4.02
C THR A 83 30.80 -10.14 5.09
N GLY A 84 29.48 -10.36 4.92
CA GLY A 84 28.68 -11.25 5.79
C GLY A 84 27.85 -10.53 6.85
N THR A 85 27.77 -9.20 6.84
CA THR A 85 26.89 -8.44 7.76
C THR A 85 25.47 -8.36 7.19
N ASP A 86 24.48 -8.70 7.99
CA ASP A 86 23.07 -8.48 7.67
C ASP A 86 22.73 -6.98 7.73
N ALA A 87 21.83 -6.53 6.85
CA ALA A 87 21.34 -5.15 6.86
C ALA A 87 19.80 -5.09 6.81
N GLY A 88 19.23 -4.06 7.44
CA GLY A 88 17.82 -3.74 7.36
C GLY A 88 17.57 -2.49 6.51
N VAL A 89 16.65 -2.54 5.56
CA VAL A 89 16.12 -1.35 4.88
C VAL A 89 14.85 -0.91 5.59
N LEU A 90 14.80 0.35 6.00
CA LEU A 90 13.64 0.99 6.64
C LEU A 90 13.10 2.09 5.73
N SER A 91 11.79 2.08 5.50
CA SER A 91 11.09 3.22 4.90
C SER A 91 10.51 4.13 6.00
N GLU A 92 10.10 5.34 5.64
CA GLU A 92 9.47 6.26 6.59
C GLU A 92 8.09 5.77 7.04
N ALA A 93 7.32 5.14 6.13
CA ALA A 93 5.99 4.60 6.44
C ALA A 93 5.62 3.45 5.49
N GLY A 94 5.16 2.33 6.03
CA GLY A 94 4.70 1.18 5.26
C GLY A 94 5.82 0.25 4.81
N LEU A 95 5.81 -0.14 3.53
CA LEU A 95 6.69 -1.16 2.97
C LEU A 95 7.89 -0.54 2.26
N PRO A 96 9.14 -0.92 2.61
CA PRO A 96 10.32 -0.51 1.86
C PRO A 96 10.27 -0.99 0.40
N GLY A 97 10.79 -0.18 -0.52
CA GLY A 97 10.79 -0.48 -1.96
C GLY A 97 9.46 -0.24 -2.66
N VAL A 98 8.43 0.28 -1.96
CA VAL A 98 7.13 0.63 -2.54
C VAL A 98 6.93 2.14 -2.42
N ALA A 99 7.17 2.85 -3.52
CA ALA A 99 7.15 4.31 -3.60
C ALA A 99 8.20 5.00 -2.71
N ASP A 100 9.33 4.33 -2.48
CA ASP A 100 10.47 4.85 -1.75
C ASP A 100 11.81 4.38 -2.39
N PRO A 101 12.96 4.98 -2.01
CA PRO A 101 14.27 4.64 -2.59
C PRO A 101 14.78 3.23 -2.23
N GLY A 102 14.14 2.51 -1.34
CA GLY A 102 14.50 1.13 -1.00
C GLY A 102 14.52 0.18 -2.19
N ALA A 103 13.82 0.51 -3.29
CA ALA A 103 13.85 -0.26 -4.53
C ALA A 103 15.27 -0.35 -5.12
N ASP A 104 16.06 0.72 -5.03
CA ASP A 104 17.44 0.73 -5.52
C ASP A 104 18.33 -0.19 -4.68
N ALA A 105 18.12 -0.22 -3.35
CA ALA A 105 18.80 -1.17 -2.48
C ALA A 105 18.49 -2.62 -2.88
N VAL A 106 17.23 -2.94 -3.16
CA VAL A 106 16.82 -4.28 -3.62
C VAL A 106 17.46 -4.64 -4.96
N ALA A 107 17.46 -3.71 -5.92
CA ALA A 107 18.08 -3.94 -7.22
C ALA A 107 19.58 -4.25 -7.10
N LEU A 108 20.29 -3.53 -6.27
CA LEU A 108 21.71 -3.77 -6.00
C LEU A 108 21.95 -5.09 -5.27
N ALA A 109 21.10 -5.45 -4.31
CA ALA A 109 21.18 -6.75 -3.65
C ALA A 109 21.11 -7.89 -4.65
N HIS A 110 20.19 -7.82 -5.61
CA HIS A 110 20.07 -8.81 -6.69
C HIS A 110 21.33 -8.82 -7.60
N ILE A 111 21.85 -7.66 -7.99
CA ILE A 111 23.08 -7.56 -8.80
C ILE A 111 24.25 -8.23 -8.08
N HIS A 112 24.36 -8.05 -6.79
CA HIS A 112 25.42 -8.64 -5.97
C HIS A 112 25.12 -10.05 -5.46
N GLY A 113 23.98 -10.66 -5.82
CA GLY A 113 23.59 -12.00 -5.35
C GLY A 113 23.46 -12.07 -3.83
N ILE A 114 22.94 -11.03 -3.21
CA ILE A 114 22.58 -10.92 -1.79
C ILE A 114 21.13 -11.39 -1.64
N GLU A 115 20.86 -12.23 -0.63
CA GLU A 115 19.52 -12.68 -0.32
C GLU A 115 18.67 -11.51 0.19
N VAL A 116 17.49 -11.27 -0.43
CA VAL A 116 16.52 -10.26 -0.02
C VAL A 116 15.40 -10.93 0.76
N VAL A 117 15.14 -10.48 1.98
CA VAL A 117 14.15 -11.04 2.89
C VAL A 117 13.07 -9.99 3.22
N PRO A 118 11.91 -9.99 2.54
CA PRO A 118 10.83 -9.09 2.89
C PRO A 118 10.14 -9.52 4.17
N LEU A 119 9.91 -8.57 5.08
CA LEU A 119 9.13 -8.80 6.29
C LEU A 119 7.67 -8.36 6.10
N VAL A 120 6.76 -8.98 6.84
CA VAL A 120 5.32 -8.68 6.75
C VAL A 120 5.00 -7.36 7.45
N GLY A 121 4.24 -6.50 6.78
CA GLY A 121 3.80 -5.22 7.34
C GLY A 121 2.68 -4.54 6.56
N PRO A 122 2.21 -3.37 7.00
CA PRO A 122 1.09 -2.66 6.40
C PRO A 122 1.49 -1.97 5.09
N SER A 123 0.54 -1.91 4.15
CA SER A 123 0.63 -1.08 2.95
C SER A 123 -0.62 -0.21 2.83
N SER A 124 -0.46 1.10 2.81
CA SER A 124 -1.59 2.03 2.63
C SER A 124 -2.31 1.80 1.31
N ILE A 125 -1.58 1.43 0.27
CA ILE A 125 -2.09 1.13 -1.08
C ILE A 125 -3.04 -0.07 -1.02
N LEU A 126 -2.59 -1.18 -0.43
CA LEU A 126 -3.38 -2.41 -0.34
C LEU A 126 -4.53 -2.29 0.66
N LEU A 127 -4.33 -1.61 1.79
CA LEU A 127 -5.40 -1.36 2.76
C LEU A 127 -6.52 -0.50 2.15
N ALA A 128 -6.18 0.55 1.40
CA ALA A 128 -7.15 1.35 0.68
C ALA A 128 -7.89 0.55 -0.38
N LEU A 129 -7.18 -0.25 -1.18
CA LEU A 129 -7.77 -1.10 -2.21
C LEU A 129 -8.72 -2.14 -1.60
N MET A 130 -8.28 -2.84 -0.56
CA MET A 130 -9.06 -3.83 0.17
C MET A 130 -10.38 -3.25 0.69
N ALA A 131 -10.36 -2.02 1.19
CA ALA A 131 -11.51 -1.33 1.75
C ALA A 131 -12.36 -0.57 0.71
N SER A 132 -11.91 -0.47 -0.54
CA SER A 132 -12.57 0.34 -1.58
C SER A 132 -13.84 -0.28 -2.16
N GLY A 133 -13.94 -1.61 -2.19
CA GLY A 133 -14.99 -2.34 -2.91
C GLY A 133 -14.83 -2.27 -4.44
N LEU A 134 -13.64 -1.86 -4.93
CA LEU A 134 -13.28 -1.85 -6.35
C LEU A 134 -12.57 -3.15 -6.76
N ASN A 135 -12.13 -3.26 -8.02
CA ASN A 135 -11.47 -4.47 -8.50
C ASN A 135 -10.08 -4.63 -7.86
N GLY A 136 -9.92 -5.66 -7.02
CA GLY A 136 -8.67 -6.05 -6.40
C GLY A 136 -7.87 -7.11 -7.17
N GLN A 137 -8.41 -7.67 -8.27
CA GLN A 137 -7.70 -8.64 -9.11
C GLN A 137 -6.84 -7.96 -10.19
N SER A 138 -7.28 -6.77 -10.65
CA SER A 138 -6.53 -5.94 -11.59
C SER A 138 -6.48 -4.52 -11.07
N PHE A 139 -5.30 -4.07 -10.70
CA PHE A 139 -5.05 -2.71 -10.22
C PHE A 139 -3.65 -2.24 -10.61
N ALA A 140 -3.50 -0.93 -10.72
CA ALA A 140 -2.22 -0.29 -10.94
C ALA A 140 -2.02 0.84 -9.92
N PHE A 141 -0.87 0.87 -9.29
CA PHE A 141 -0.40 2.02 -8.53
C PHE A 141 0.39 2.94 -9.47
N ASN A 142 -0.10 4.17 -9.63
CA ASN A 142 0.42 5.13 -10.60
C ASN A 142 1.20 6.29 -9.91
N GLY A 143 1.36 6.24 -8.58
CA GLY A 143 2.06 7.27 -7.83
C GLY A 143 1.35 8.63 -7.91
N TYR A 144 2.13 9.68 -8.21
CA TYR A 144 1.66 11.06 -8.30
C TYR A 144 1.16 11.40 -9.70
N LEU A 145 0.06 12.14 -9.77
CA LEU A 145 -0.40 12.77 -11.01
C LEU A 145 0.40 14.06 -11.30
N PRO A 146 0.45 14.52 -12.57
CA PRO A 146 1.08 15.80 -12.90
C PRO A 146 0.56 16.96 -12.04
N ILE A 147 1.46 17.82 -11.58
CA ILE A 147 1.10 18.93 -10.68
C ILE A 147 0.29 20.01 -11.41
N ARG A 148 0.62 20.27 -12.67
CA ARG A 148 0.08 21.40 -13.43
C ARG A 148 -1.09 21.01 -14.30
N GLN A 149 -2.07 21.92 -14.46
CA GLN A 149 -3.08 21.88 -15.49
C GLN A 149 -2.46 22.38 -16.83
N PRO A 150 -2.90 21.87 -17.99
CA PRO A 150 -3.99 20.90 -18.21
C PRO A 150 -3.55 19.43 -18.12
N ASP A 151 -2.24 19.14 -17.91
CA ASP A 151 -1.69 17.79 -17.97
C ASP A 151 -2.31 16.87 -16.93
N ARG A 152 -2.61 17.38 -15.72
CA ARG A 152 -3.30 16.64 -14.68
C ARG A 152 -4.66 16.14 -15.14
N ASN A 153 -5.49 16.99 -15.73
CA ASN A 153 -6.81 16.58 -16.21
C ASN A 153 -6.71 15.59 -17.38
N LYS A 154 -5.71 15.73 -18.23
CA LYS A 154 -5.44 14.77 -19.31
C LYS A 154 -5.06 13.40 -18.74
N ALA A 155 -4.18 13.37 -17.75
CA ALA A 155 -3.78 12.14 -17.06
C ALA A 155 -4.99 11.49 -16.35
N ILE A 156 -5.81 12.26 -15.63
CA ILE A 156 -7.01 11.74 -14.95
C ILE A 156 -7.94 11.07 -15.97
N ARG A 157 -8.22 11.71 -17.11
CA ARG A 157 -9.10 11.15 -18.16
C ARG A 157 -8.49 9.89 -18.79
N HIS A 158 -7.17 9.86 -18.97
CA HIS A 158 -6.46 8.67 -19.47
C HIS A 158 -6.64 7.49 -18.51
N PHE A 159 -6.39 7.68 -17.22
CA PHE A 159 -6.54 6.63 -16.23
C PHE A 159 -8.01 6.24 -16.00
N GLU A 160 -8.95 7.19 -16.09
CA GLU A 160 -10.37 6.86 -16.07
C GLU A 160 -10.76 5.94 -17.25
N ALA A 161 -10.28 6.20 -18.45
CA ALA A 161 -10.53 5.34 -19.61
C ALA A 161 -10.00 3.92 -19.37
N ARG A 162 -8.81 3.76 -18.79
CA ARG A 162 -8.25 2.46 -18.42
C ARG A 162 -9.09 1.70 -17.40
N THR A 163 -9.76 2.37 -16.45
CA THR A 163 -10.65 1.69 -15.53
C THR A 163 -11.78 0.94 -16.23
N GLN A 164 -12.23 1.43 -17.40
CA GLN A 164 -13.29 0.83 -18.19
C GLN A 164 -12.77 -0.23 -19.16
N SER A 165 -11.75 0.13 -19.95
CA SER A 165 -11.23 -0.75 -21.01
C SER A 165 -10.50 -1.97 -20.47
N GLU A 166 -9.80 -1.81 -19.35
CA GLU A 166 -8.99 -2.86 -18.73
C GLU A 166 -9.63 -3.45 -17.46
N HIS A 167 -10.79 -2.93 -17.04
CA HIS A 167 -11.43 -3.26 -15.74
C HIS A 167 -10.46 -3.14 -14.56
N GLN A 168 -9.51 -2.20 -14.61
CA GLN A 168 -8.41 -2.06 -13.68
C GLN A 168 -8.63 -0.88 -12.72
N SER A 169 -8.46 -1.11 -11.43
CA SER A 169 -8.44 -0.03 -10.43
C SER A 169 -7.16 0.79 -10.56
N GLN A 170 -7.28 2.13 -10.59
CA GLN A 170 -6.16 3.05 -10.73
C GLN A 170 -5.92 3.76 -9.39
N ILE A 171 -4.76 3.55 -8.79
CA ILE A 171 -4.42 4.02 -7.43
C ILE A 171 -3.42 5.17 -7.53
N PHE A 172 -3.66 6.23 -6.76
CA PHE A 172 -2.83 7.44 -6.74
C PHE A 172 -2.57 7.90 -5.31
N ILE A 173 -1.45 8.60 -5.15
CA ILE A 173 -1.10 9.36 -3.95
C ILE A 173 -0.93 10.83 -4.31
N GLU A 174 -1.04 11.69 -3.30
CA GLU A 174 -0.75 13.11 -3.46
C GLU A 174 -0.11 13.65 -2.17
N ALA A 175 0.61 14.75 -2.29
CA ALA A 175 1.09 15.46 -1.12
C ALA A 175 -0.10 15.97 -0.29
N PRO A 176 -0.11 15.76 1.03
CA PRO A 176 -1.29 16.01 1.87
C PRO A 176 -1.91 17.40 1.72
N TYR A 177 -1.09 18.43 1.49
CA TYR A 177 -1.57 19.80 1.30
C TYR A 177 -2.24 20.06 -0.06
N ARG A 178 -2.18 19.09 -1.02
CA ARG A 178 -2.84 19.17 -2.33
C ARG A 178 -4.06 18.25 -2.48
N ASN A 179 -4.40 17.48 -1.46
CA ASN A 179 -5.46 16.47 -1.54
C ASN A 179 -6.82 17.05 -1.96
N LEU A 180 -7.25 18.18 -1.39
CA LEU A 180 -8.51 18.80 -1.79
C LEU A 180 -8.49 19.25 -3.25
N LYS A 181 -7.36 19.76 -3.72
CA LYS A 181 -7.22 20.14 -5.12
C LYS A 181 -7.31 18.94 -6.04
N LEU A 182 -6.66 17.83 -5.70
CA LEU A 182 -6.75 16.59 -6.47
C LEU A 182 -8.19 16.04 -6.48
N TYR A 183 -8.88 16.06 -5.35
CA TYR A 183 -10.29 15.69 -5.27
C TYR A 183 -11.16 16.54 -6.22
N GLU A 184 -10.98 17.86 -6.25
CA GLU A 184 -11.70 18.76 -7.15
C GLU A 184 -11.41 18.46 -8.61
N ASP A 185 -10.15 18.15 -8.94
CA ASP A 185 -9.73 17.79 -10.28
C ASP A 185 -10.37 16.45 -10.73
N PHE A 186 -10.47 15.44 -9.86
CA PHE A 186 -11.24 14.22 -10.14
C PHE A 186 -12.72 14.52 -10.36
N CYS A 187 -13.32 15.33 -9.50
CA CYS A 187 -14.72 15.74 -9.66
C CYS A 187 -14.97 16.49 -10.96
N THR A 188 -14.02 17.25 -11.46
CA THR A 188 -14.14 18.03 -12.71
C THR A 188 -13.90 17.15 -13.93
N ALA A 189 -12.87 16.33 -13.93
CA ALA A 189 -12.38 15.60 -15.10
C ALA A 189 -13.13 14.31 -15.38
N CYS A 190 -13.58 13.60 -14.34
CA CYS A 190 -14.20 12.28 -14.48
C CYS A 190 -15.69 12.34 -14.76
N ARG A 191 -16.20 11.25 -15.37
CA ARG A 191 -17.64 11.05 -15.64
C ARG A 191 -18.42 10.85 -14.34
N PRO A 192 -19.72 11.21 -14.29
CA PRO A 192 -20.53 11.09 -13.08
C PRO A 192 -20.65 9.66 -12.52
N GLN A 193 -20.55 8.63 -13.37
CA GLN A 193 -20.67 7.22 -13.01
C GLN A 193 -19.39 6.60 -12.47
N THR A 194 -18.25 7.20 -12.77
CA THR A 194 -16.93 6.72 -12.30
C THR A 194 -16.90 6.74 -10.79
N ARG A 195 -16.40 5.68 -10.18
CA ARG A 195 -16.24 5.58 -8.73
C ARG A 195 -14.88 6.12 -8.31
N LEU A 196 -14.89 6.92 -7.26
CA LEU A 196 -13.71 7.40 -6.57
C LEU A 196 -13.77 6.94 -5.12
N THR A 197 -12.75 6.21 -4.70
CA THR A 197 -12.47 5.95 -3.29
C THR A 197 -11.47 6.95 -2.78
N ILE A 198 -11.72 7.48 -1.59
CA ILE A 198 -10.77 8.26 -0.81
C ILE A 198 -10.55 7.52 0.50
N ALA A 199 -9.29 7.21 0.80
CA ALA A 199 -8.88 6.58 2.05
C ALA A 199 -7.82 7.46 2.71
N ALA A 200 -8.19 8.18 3.76
CA ALA A 200 -7.32 9.08 4.48
C ALA A 200 -7.09 8.61 5.91
N ASP A 201 -5.90 8.86 6.45
CA ASP A 201 -5.45 8.48 7.81
C ASP A 201 -5.76 7.03 8.15
N LEU A 202 -5.39 6.12 7.23
CA LEU A 202 -5.61 4.69 7.42
C LEU A 202 -5.02 4.21 8.73
N LEU A 203 -5.76 3.33 9.42
CA LEU A 203 -5.42 2.77 10.72
C LEU A 203 -5.42 3.79 11.89
N GLN A 204 -5.79 5.05 11.65
CA GLN A 204 -5.95 6.05 12.71
C GLN A 204 -7.40 6.11 13.22
N PRO A 205 -7.64 6.61 14.44
CA PRO A 205 -9.01 6.70 15.00
C PRO A 205 -9.98 7.51 14.16
N ASP A 206 -9.50 8.51 13.44
CA ASP A 206 -10.26 9.41 12.58
C ASP A 206 -10.17 9.03 11.08
N GLN A 207 -9.77 7.79 10.77
CA GLN A 207 -9.68 7.34 9.38
C GLN A 207 -10.97 7.62 8.60
N LEU A 208 -10.81 8.07 7.36
CA LEU A 208 -11.88 8.22 6.40
C LEU A 208 -11.67 7.21 5.27
N ILE A 209 -12.61 6.28 5.08
CA ILE A 209 -12.64 5.41 3.90
C ILE A 209 -14.02 5.51 3.28
N ARG A 210 -14.10 6.07 2.07
CA ARG A 210 -15.39 6.27 1.41
C ARG A 210 -15.28 6.11 -0.10
N THR A 211 -16.14 5.27 -0.66
CA THR A 211 -16.30 5.08 -2.10
C THR A 211 -17.65 5.64 -2.55
N ARG A 212 -17.63 6.53 -3.54
CA ARG A 212 -18.83 7.15 -4.16
C ARG A 212 -18.63 7.26 -5.65
N THR A 213 -19.71 7.40 -6.39
CA THR A 213 -19.60 7.89 -7.76
C THR A 213 -19.21 9.36 -7.75
N ILE A 214 -18.57 9.82 -8.82
CA ILE A 214 -18.23 11.25 -8.99
C ILE A 214 -19.50 12.12 -8.90
N GLY A 215 -20.61 11.62 -9.45
CA GLY A 215 -21.91 12.32 -9.36
C GLY A 215 -22.42 12.48 -7.92
N GLN A 216 -22.13 11.51 -7.03
CA GLN A 216 -22.44 11.59 -5.61
C GLN A 216 -21.46 12.53 -4.89
N TRP A 217 -20.15 12.41 -5.15
CA TRP A 217 -19.14 13.30 -4.58
C TRP A 217 -19.42 14.78 -4.86
N ARG A 218 -19.90 15.12 -6.08
CA ARG A 218 -20.26 16.50 -6.45
C ARG A 218 -21.45 17.07 -5.65
N LYS A 219 -22.30 16.22 -5.09
CA LYS A 219 -23.50 16.60 -4.33
C LYS A 219 -23.28 16.63 -2.83
N GLU A 220 -22.25 15.94 -2.36
CA GLU A 220 -21.90 15.85 -0.93
C GLU A 220 -20.99 17.03 -0.52
N GLN A 221 -20.92 17.28 0.79
CA GLN A 221 -19.92 18.17 1.35
C GLN A 221 -18.52 17.65 1.03
N LYS A 222 -17.58 18.56 0.73
CA LYS A 222 -16.18 18.19 0.48
C LYS A 222 -15.63 17.38 1.65
N PRO A 223 -14.88 16.30 1.36
CA PRO A 223 -14.29 15.47 2.41
C PRO A 223 -13.20 16.24 3.15
N ASP A 224 -13.12 16.02 4.46
CA ASP A 224 -12.03 16.55 5.29
C ASP A 224 -10.77 15.69 5.10
N ILE A 225 -9.95 16.09 4.12
CA ILE A 225 -8.73 15.37 3.72
C ILE A 225 -7.51 16.29 3.56
N GLN A 226 -7.68 17.58 3.84
CA GLN A 226 -6.59 18.54 3.71
C GLN A 226 -5.52 18.30 4.77
N LYS A 227 -4.27 18.20 4.34
CA LYS A 227 -3.10 17.89 5.18
C LYS A 227 -3.12 16.50 5.84
N ARG A 228 -3.96 15.59 5.36
CA ARG A 228 -4.07 14.21 5.84
C ARG A 228 -3.45 13.26 4.80
N PRO A 229 -2.60 12.28 5.17
CA PRO A 229 -2.14 11.26 4.24
C PRO A 229 -3.32 10.53 3.61
N ALA A 230 -3.40 10.48 2.27
CA ALA A 230 -4.55 9.91 1.58
C ALA A 230 -4.17 9.11 0.33
N ILE A 231 -4.95 8.05 0.09
CA ILE A 231 -4.94 7.24 -1.13
C ILE A 231 -6.22 7.53 -1.90
N PHE A 232 -6.08 7.71 -3.22
CA PHE A 232 -7.20 7.89 -4.14
C PHE A 232 -7.27 6.70 -5.10
N ILE A 233 -8.46 6.13 -5.31
CA ILE A 233 -8.62 5.01 -6.23
C ILE A 233 -9.79 5.29 -7.17
N LEU A 234 -9.50 5.32 -8.48
CA LEU A 234 -10.51 5.32 -9.53
C LEU A 234 -10.82 3.87 -9.94
N GLY A 235 -12.08 3.57 -10.19
CA GLY A 235 -12.45 2.25 -10.65
C GLY A 235 -13.95 2.08 -10.89
N TRP A 236 -14.31 0.81 -11.15
CA TRP A 236 -15.69 0.37 -11.33
C TRP A 236 -15.98 -0.77 -10.35
N THR A 237 -17.25 -0.95 -10.02
CA THR A 237 -17.63 -2.09 -9.16
C THR A 237 -17.47 -3.38 -9.93
N TYR A 238 -16.67 -4.30 -9.40
CA TYR A 238 -16.38 -5.59 -10.06
C TYR A 238 -17.57 -6.56 -10.09
N SER A 239 -18.54 -6.44 -9.19
CA SER A 239 -19.58 -7.45 -9.00
C SER A 239 -20.77 -7.28 -9.94
N ARG A 240 -21.07 -8.34 -10.72
CA ARG A 240 -22.34 -8.48 -11.46
C ARG A 240 -23.53 -8.55 -10.51
N GLN A 241 -23.37 -9.04 -9.29
CA GLN A 241 -24.44 -9.26 -8.30
C GLN A 241 -24.92 -7.97 -7.62
N ILE A 242 -24.06 -6.94 -7.48
CA ILE A 242 -24.45 -5.67 -6.84
C ILE A 242 -25.37 -4.83 -7.74
N LYS A 243 -25.40 -5.06 -9.05
CA LYS A 243 -26.32 -4.35 -9.97
C LYS A 243 -27.81 -4.63 -9.67
N SER A 244 -28.11 -5.70 -8.97
CA SER A 244 -29.47 -6.13 -8.61
C SER A 244 -29.83 -5.94 -7.14
N CYS A 245 -28.95 -5.34 -6.33
CA CYS A 245 -29.26 -5.13 -4.91
C CYS A 245 -30.27 -3.97 -4.76
N PRO A 246 -31.50 -4.24 -4.31
CA PRO A 246 -32.43 -3.18 -3.98
C PRO A 246 -31.89 -2.39 -2.78
N LYS A 247 -32.27 -1.13 -2.69
CA LYS A 247 -31.95 -0.09 -1.70
C LYS A 247 -31.30 -0.59 -0.40
N PRO A 248 -30.31 0.16 0.16
CA PRO A 248 -29.67 -0.24 1.42
C PRO A 248 -30.76 -0.52 2.48
N LEU A 249 -30.68 -1.71 3.08
CA LEU A 249 -31.52 -2.04 4.23
C LEU A 249 -31.26 -1.01 5.33
N PRO A 250 -32.29 -0.48 5.99
CA PRO A 250 -32.09 0.33 7.18
C PRO A 250 -31.40 -0.55 8.23
N ILE A 251 -30.17 -0.24 8.55
CA ILE A 251 -29.40 -0.93 9.59
C ILE A 251 -29.90 -0.36 10.93
N PRO A 252 -30.61 -1.14 11.76
CA PRO A 252 -30.79 -0.76 13.15
C PRO A 252 -29.41 -0.90 13.81
N TYR A 253 -28.77 0.19 14.20
CA TYR A 253 -27.61 0.16 15.08
C TYR A 253 -28.06 -0.45 16.42
N PRO A 254 -27.54 -1.61 16.83
CA PRO A 254 -27.70 -2.02 18.21
C PRO A 254 -26.85 -1.09 19.08
N ALA A 255 -27.45 -0.57 20.14
CA ALA A 255 -26.74 0.15 21.18
C ALA A 255 -25.57 -0.68 21.71
N PRO A 256 -24.43 -0.07 22.10
CA PRO A 256 -23.30 -0.81 22.64
C PRO A 256 -23.74 -1.56 23.91
N SER A 257 -23.67 -2.89 23.86
CA SER A 257 -23.89 -3.74 25.03
C SER A 257 -22.67 -3.66 25.93
N THR A 258 -22.87 -3.10 27.14
CA THR A 258 -21.92 -3.18 28.25
C THR A 258 -21.99 -4.60 28.83
N GLY A 259 -21.18 -5.52 28.34
CA GLY A 259 -21.02 -6.86 28.90
C GLY A 259 -19.60 -7.36 28.78
N PRO A 260 -19.07 -8.10 29.77
CA PRO A 260 -17.67 -8.53 29.77
C PRO A 260 -17.40 -9.58 28.70
N CYS A 261 -16.21 -9.44 28.08
CA CYS A 261 -15.67 -10.32 27.05
C CYS A 261 -15.49 -11.76 27.58
N PRO A 262 -15.97 -12.81 26.91
CA PRO A 262 -15.66 -14.18 27.30
C PRO A 262 -14.27 -14.60 26.80
N ALA A 263 -13.57 -15.36 27.68
CA ALA A 263 -12.22 -15.83 27.53
C ALA A 263 -11.97 -16.72 26.30
N SER A 264 -10.77 -16.59 25.78
CA SER A 264 -10.12 -17.33 24.70
C SER A 264 -10.20 -18.85 24.81
N HIS A 265 -10.53 -19.52 23.71
CA HIS A 265 -10.19 -20.93 23.47
C HIS A 265 -9.09 -21.05 22.40
N PRO A 266 -8.08 -21.91 22.61
CA PRO A 266 -6.96 -22.06 21.69
C PRO A 266 -7.22 -23.12 20.60
N ASN A 267 -6.58 -22.92 19.46
CA ASN A 267 -6.25 -23.88 18.40
C ASN A 267 -7.35 -24.45 17.50
N LYS A 268 -7.46 -23.86 16.30
CA LYS A 268 -7.58 -24.64 15.05
C LYS A 268 -6.87 -23.90 13.90
N PRO A 269 -6.09 -24.57 13.02
CA PRO A 269 -5.29 -23.92 12.01
C PRO A 269 -6.15 -23.45 10.84
N ILE A 270 -6.04 -22.16 10.51
CA ILE A 270 -6.59 -21.57 9.27
C ILE A 270 -5.54 -21.78 8.17
N LEU A 271 -5.63 -22.90 7.48
CA LEU A 271 -4.86 -23.12 6.26
C LEU A 271 -5.64 -24.00 5.29
N ARG A 272 -6.66 -23.41 4.62
CA ARG A 272 -7.34 -24.03 3.45
C ARG A 272 -8.20 -23.06 2.68
N ILE A 273 -7.64 -21.98 2.12
CA ILE A 273 -8.31 -21.17 1.08
C ILE A 273 -7.27 -20.59 0.11
N ILE A 274 -6.37 -21.38 -0.44
CA ILE A 274 -5.61 -21.02 -1.64
C ILE A 274 -5.35 -22.28 -2.45
N GLN A 275 -6.39 -22.99 -2.86
CA GLN A 275 -6.32 -23.98 -3.94
C GLN A 275 -7.73 -24.33 -4.40
N GLN A 276 -8.32 -23.48 -5.24
CA GLN A 276 -9.24 -23.94 -6.26
C GLN A 276 -8.70 -23.46 -7.60
N PRO A 277 -8.49 -24.38 -8.56
CA PRO A 277 -8.07 -24.01 -9.90
C PRO A 277 -9.24 -23.28 -10.59
N CYS A 278 -8.88 -22.23 -11.34
CA CYS A 278 -9.78 -21.57 -12.29
C CYS A 278 -10.43 -22.62 -13.19
N GLY A 279 -11.75 -22.54 -13.30
CA GLY A 279 -12.54 -23.42 -14.14
C GLY A 279 -12.08 -23.44 -15.59
N ASP A 280 -12.51 -24.51 -16.27
CA ASP A 280 -12.17 -24.96 -17.60
C ASP A 280 -12.07 -23.86 -18.67
N PRO A 281 -11.17 -24.03 -19.66
CA PRO A 281 -11.07 -23.13 -20.79
C PRO A 281 -12.35 -23.23 -21.65
N LEU A 282 -12.82 -22.05 -22.07
CA LEU A 282 -13.93 -21.92 -23.03
C LEU A 282 -13.67 -22.78 -24.29
N PRO A 283 -14.70 -23.43 -24.83
CA PRO A 283 -14.54 -24.22 -26.06
C PRO A 283 -14.15 -23.33 -27.23
N ASN A 284 -13.15 -23.78 -27.99
CA ASN A 284 -12.67 -23.17 -29.23
C ASN A 284 -13.84 -23.01 -30.23
N PRO A 285 -13.97 -21.87 -30.89
CA PRO A 285 -14.91 -21.76 -32.02
C PRO A 285 -14.44 -22.61 -33.19
N SER A 286 -15.37 -23.46 -33.67
CA SER A 286 -15.18 -24.30 -34.87
C SER A 286 -14.83 -23.46 -36.11
N PRO A 287 -13.95 -23.96 -37.02
CA PRO A 287 -13.62 -23.22 -38.21
C PRO A 287 -14.80 -23.19 -39.18
N THR A 288 -15.27 -22.01 -39.50
CA THR A 288 -16.23 -21.73 -40.59
C THR A 288 -15.58 -22.07 -41.93
N ARG A 289 -16.12 -23.08 -42.62
CA ARG A 289 -15.80 -23.37 -44.01
C ARG A 289 -16.32 -22.24 -44.89
N LEU A 290 -15.47 -21.68 -45.73
CA LEU A 290 -15.86 -20.83 -46.86
C LEU A 290 -16.47 -21.73 -47.96
N PRO A 291 -17.57 -21.33 -48.59
CA PRO A 291 -18.11 -22.00 -49.76
C PRO A 291 -17.30 -21.69 -51.06
N PRO A 292 -17.50 -22.48 -52.12
CA PRO A 292 -16.65 -22.52 -53.32
C PRO A 292 -16.67 -21.26 -54.17
#